data_654f819d14b465727a095b57a93aed93
#
_entry.id   654f819d14b465727a095b57a93aed93
#
_cell.length_a   1.000
_cell.length_b   1.000
_cell.length_c   1.000
_cell.angle_alpha   90.00
_cell.angle_beta   90.00
_cell.angle_gamma   90.00
#
_symmetry.space_group_name_H-M   'P 1'
#
loop_
_entity.id
_entity.type
_entity.pdbx_description
1 polymer ?
#
loop_
_entity_poly.entity_id
_entity_poly.type
_entity_poly.pdbx_seq_one_letter_code
_entity_poly.pdbx_strand_id
1 'polypeptide(L)'
;MAVFKRGDVWWYKFYFAGRLIRESTKSTSKTIAKAAEQQRRRDLEVGFNNVTETRQQRIRALREIIDEYLEGYKLRYRSATFAEYALGHVSRLLGAKLIVDIDESSVIHFQESRLREGAAPKSVNEEVRFLLKMLGDPGEIVRAQLRKKKQLKLPVQNAIGKAFNDTETESLRTQATKSKSPHILAAFELARNAGLRDNEIKTLTWAQIHFESKFLRVGRAKTEAGEGRTIPLNAELYEALLYYRAWYEERFGKAQDEWYLFAFGRPMPFDPTRHVTSLKTAWKSVRENANVKGRWHDNRHTLITELAESGAGDETIMQIAGHVSRQMLRHYSHIRMNAKRDALDAALAQRSKRPKTNNR
;
A
#
# COMPACT_ATOMS: atom_id res chain seq x y z
N MET A 1 41.87 27.72 -6.15
CA MET A 1 41.25 27.13 -7.37
C MET A 1 42.08 25.91 -7.75
N ALA A 2 41.46 24.76 -7.84
CA ALA A 2 42.20 23.56 -8.28
C ALA A 2 41.39 22.81 -9.33
N VAL A 3 41.75 23.17 -10.57
CA VAL A 3 41.40 22.35 -11.74
C VAL A 3 42.58 21.40 -11.98
N PHE A 4 42.32 20.10 -12.03
CA PHE A 4 43.35 19.07 -12.16
C PHE A 4 42.93 18.00 -13.16
N LYS A 5 43.91 17.30 -13.75
CA LYS A 5 43.69 16.26 -14.73
C LYS A 5 43.66 14.89 -14.04
N ARG A 6 42.70 14.03 -14.42
CA ARG A 6 42.63 12.63 -13.99
C ARG A 6 42.35 11.77 -15.22
N GLY A 7 43.36 11.02 -15.66
CA GLY A 7 43.33 10.40 -16.99
C GLY A 7 43.32 11.51 -18.05
N ASP A 8 42.45 11.38 -19.05
CA ASP A 8 42.32 12.38 -20.11
C ASP A 8 41.29 13.48 -19.82
N VAL A 9 40.57 13.39 -18.70
CA VAL A 9 39.50 14.31 -18.35
C VAL A 9 39.93 15.29 -17.27
N TRP A 10 39.53 16.55 -17.44
CA TRP A 10 39.75 17.59 -16.42
C TRP A 10 38.64 17.54 -15.38
N TRP A 11 39.05 17.75 -14.12
CA TRP A 11 38.24 17.82 -12.93
C TRP A 11 38.47 19.14 -12.23
N TYR A 12 37.47 19.61 -11.43
CA TYR A 12 37.67 20.71 -10.49
C TYR A 12 37.33 20.28 -9.08
N LYS A 13 37.94 20.97 -8.11
CA LYS A 13 37.63 20.88 -6.70
C LYS A 13 37.73 22.23 -6.03
N PHE A 14 36.77 22.52 -5.14
CA PHE A 14 36.80 23.71 -4.29
C PHE A 14 35.93 23.48 -3.05
N TYR A 15 36.16 24.33 -2.03
CA TYR A 15 35.30 24.35 -0.86
C TYR A 15 34.20 25.40 -1.05
N PHE A 16 32.97 25.04 -0.68
CA PHE A 16 31.83 25.95 -0.66
C PHE A 16 30.99 25.63 0.61
N ALA A 17 30.73 26.66 1.44
CA ALA A 17 30.03 26.52 2.71
C ALA A 17 30.56 25.36 3.60
N GLY A 18 31.92 25.22 3.69
CA GLY A 18 32.55 24.18 4.47
C GLY A 18 32.63 22.79 3.84
N ARG A 19 32.05 22.60 2.63
CA ARG A 19 31.97 21.33 1.95
C ARG A 19 32.92 21.29 0.74
N LEU A 20 33.62 20.16 0.56
CA LEU A 20 34.44 19.92 -0.63
C LEU A 20 33.53 19.51 -1.83
N ILE A 21 33.49 20.36 -2.84
CA ILE A 21 32.88 20.07 -4.15
C ILE A 21 33.95 19.55 -5.08
N ARG A 22 33.75 18.35 -5.66
CA ARG A 22 34.67 17.71 -6.58
C ARG A 22 33.88 17.02 -7.69
N GLU A 23 34.04 17.52 -8.93
CA GLU A 23 33.25 17.04 -10.07
C GLU A 23 34.10 16.92 -11.33
N SER A 24 33.71 15.99 -12.22
CA SER A 24 34.31 15.81 -13.54
C SER A 24 33.66 16.76 -14.54
N THR A 25 34.46 17.44 -15.36
CA THR A 25 33.93 18.26 -16.44
C THR A 25 33.59 17.46 -17.70
N LYS A 26 33.97 16.17 -17.73
CA LYS A 26 33.88 15.30 -18.92
C LYS A 26 34.56 15.89 -20.15
N SER A 27 35.44 16.86 -19.97
CA SER A 27 36.14 17.57 -21.03
C SER A 27 37.67 17.35 -20.95
N THR A 28 38.30 17.27 -22.08
CA THR A 28 39.76 17.23 -22.23
C THR A 28 40.40 18.63 -22.25
N SER A 29 39.59 19.71 -22.26
CA SER A 29 40.04 21.09 -22.27
C SER A 29 40.11 21.72 -20.88
N LYS A 30 41.29 22.25 -20.52
CA LYS A 30 41.52 22.97 -19.27
C LYS A 30 40.68 24.25 -19.16
N THR A 31 40.49 24.94 -20.31
CA THR A 31 39.74 26.20 -20.35
C THR A 31 38.25 25.94 -20.08
N ILE A 32 37.68 24.90 -20.65
CA ILE A 32 36.30 24.47 -20.39
C ILE A 32 36.15 24.08 -18.91
N ALA A 33 37.13 23.38 -18.33
CA ALA A 33 37.09 23.00 -16.94
C ALA A 33 37.11 24.19 -15.97
N LYS A 34 37.88 25.25 -16.31
CA LYS A 34 37.85 26.49 -15.51
C LYS A 34 36.50 27.21 -15.61
N ALA A 35 35.94 27.29 -16.81
CA ALA A 35 34.62 27.89 -17.02
C ALA A 35 33.53 27.11 -16.27
N ALA A 36 33.57 25.78 -16.32
CA ALA A 36 32.64 24.92 -15.60
C ALA A 36 32.75 25.10 -14.06
N GLU A 37 33.96 25.20 -13.52
CA GLU A 37 34.16 25.50 -12.09
C GLU A 37 33.53 26.86 -11.70
N GLN A 38 33.77 27.90 -12.49
CA GLN A 38 33.23 29.24 -12.23
C GLN A 38 31.70 29.27 -12.32
N GLN A 39 31.16 28.57 -13.31
CA GLN A 39 29.70 28.46 -13.44
C GLN A 39 29.11 27.71 -12.24
N ARG A 40 29.72 26.60 -11.85
CA ARG A 40 29.27 25.82 -10.70
C ARG A 40 29.28 26.63 -9.39
N ARG A 41 30.29 27.47 -9.18
CA ARG A 41 30.34 28.39 -8.04
C ARG A 41 29.17 29.37 -8.06
N ARG A 42 28.90 29.99 -9.20
CA ARG A 42 27.75 30.91 -9.36
C ARG A 42 26.43 30.23 -9.11
N ASP A 43 26.23 29.01 -9.63
CA ASP A 43 25.00 28.25 -9.40
C ASP A 43 24.78 27.93 -7.91
N LEU A 44 25.87 27.58 -7.22
CA LEU A 44 25.83 27.36 -5.77
C LEU A 44 25.58 28.65 -4.99
N GLU A 45 26.18 29.77 -5.40
CA GLU A 45 25.96 31.10 -4.77
C GLU A 45 24.52 31.56 -4.97
N VAL A 46 23.95 31.41 -6.14
CA VAL A 46 22.54 31.73 -6.44
C VAL A 46 21.62 30.85 -5.57
N GLY A 47 21.87 29.56 -5.52
CA GLY A 47 21.11 28.63 -4.68
C GLY A 47 21.26 28.94 -3.18
N PHE A 48 22.42 29.39 -2.75
CA PHE A 48 22.72 29.74 -1.36
C PHE A 48 22.11 31.06 -0.93
N ASN A 49 22.05 32.06 -1.80
CA ASN A 49 21.62 33.43 -1.47
C ASN A 49 20.09 33.64 -1.48
N ASN A 50 19.34 32.71 -2.05
CA ASN A 50 17.89 32.91 -2.27
C ASN A 50 16.96 32.58 -1.09
N VAL A 51 17.45 32.09 0.08
CA VAL A 51 16.60 31.73 1.24
C VAL A 51 17.30 31.90 2.57
N THR A 52 16.62 32.50 3.55
CA THR A 52 17.18 33.02 4.81
C THR A 52 17.60 31.97 5.85
N GLU A 53 16.93 30.83 6.01
CA GLU A 53 17.29 29.84 7.05
C GLU A 53 17.69 28.46 6.52
N THR A 54 17.43 28.18 5.25
CA THR A 54 17.66 26.88 4.63
C THR A 54 18.93 26.81 3.78
N ARG A 55 19.80 27.81 3.85
CA ARG A 55 20.98 27.96 2.99
C ARG A 55 21.96 26.79 3.09
N GLN A 56 22.29 26.38 4.33
CA GLN A 56 23.21 25.25 4.57
C GLN A 56 22.61 23.90 4.19
N GLN A 57 21.30 23.73 4.32
CA GLN A 57 20.61 22.48 3.99
C GLN A 57 20.62 22.17 2.50
N ARG A 58 20.61 23.17 1.63
CA ARG A 58 20.59 22.97 0.18
C ARG A 58 21.89 22.43 -0.42
N ILE A 59 23.00 22.60 0.29
CA ILE A 59 24.34 22.12 -0.13
C ILE A 59 24.62 20.73 0.42
N ARG A 60 23.70 20.15 1.15
CA ARG A 60 23.81 18.79 1.67
C ARG A 60 23.54 17.76 0.58
N ALA A 61 24.17 16.59 0.71
CA ALA A 61 23.83 15.48 -0.16
C ALA A 61 22.44 14.95 0.18
N LEU A 62 21.71 14.55 -0.84
CA LEU A 62 20.32 14.08 -0.70
C LEU A 62 20.21 12.92 0.32
N ARG A 63 21.20 12.02 0.36
CA ARG A 63 21.22 10.90 1.32
C ARG A 63 21.16 11.33 2.78
N GLU A 64 21.85 12.41 3.15
CA GLU A 64 21.90 12.93 4.51
C GLU A 64 20.51 13.42 4.98
N ILE A 65 19.79 14.05 4.06
CA ILE A 65 18.43 14.53 4.33
C ILE A 65 17.42 13.38 4.37
N ILE A 66 17.65 12.33 3.56
CA ILE A 66 16.81 11.13 3.61
C ILE A 66 16.87 10.49 4.99
N ASP A 67 18.06 10.35 5.55
CA ASP A 67 18.25 9.72 6.86
C ASP A 67 17.55 10.52 7.97
N GLU A 68 17.74 11.85 8.00
CA GLU A 68 17.05 12.73 8.95
C GLU A 68 15.51 12.71 8.78
N TYR A 69 15.04 12.74 7.53
CA TYR A 69 13.61 12.67 7.24
C TYR A 69 13.01 11.35 7.73
N LEU A 70 13.69 10.23 7.53
CA LEU A 70 13.22 8.91 7.98
C LEU A 70 13.15 8.82 9.51
N GLU A 71 14.12 9.38 10.24
CA GLU A 71 14.05 9.45 11.70
C GLU A 71 12.84 10.26 12.17
N GLY A 72 12.64 11.46 11.61
CA GLY A 72 11.44 12.26 11.88
C GLY A 72 10.13 11.60 11.45
N TYR A 73 10.15 10.80 10.38
CA TYR A 73 9.00 10.06 9.89
C TYR A 73 8.60 8.94 10.86
N LYS A 74 9.56 8.17 11.39
CA LYS A 74 9.35 7.10 12.37
C LYS A 74 8.65 7.60 13.63
N LEU A 75 8.96 8.83 14.07
CA LEU A 75 8.33 9.43 15.25
C LEU A 75 6.84 9.75 15.05
N ARG A 76 6.41 10.02 13.81
CA ARG A 76 5.06 10.50 13.50
C ARG A 76 4.12 9.44 12.94
N TYR A 77 4.66 8.34 12.41
CA TYR A 77 3.87 7.34 11.68
C TYR A 77 4.09 5.95 12.24
N ARG A 78 3.01 5.19 12.40
CA ARG A 78 3.04 3.80 12.91
C ARG A 78 3.92 2.84 12.09
N SER A 79 4.17 3.14 10.82
CA SER A 79 5.01 2.32 9.95
C SER A 79 5.80 3.21 9.00
N ALA A 80 7.11 3.05 9.01
CA ALA A 80 8.02 3.73 8.11
C ALA A 80 8.47 2.84 6.93
N THR A 81 8.18 1.55 6.96
CA THR A 81 8.69 0.55 6.01
C THR A 81 8.54 0.96 4.55
N PHE A 82 7.37 1.52 4.18
CA PHE A 82 7.15 1.95 2.82
C PHE A 82 7.96 3.20 2.46
N ALA A 83 8.11 4.14 3.38
CA ALA A 83 8.96 5.33 3.20
C ALA A 83 10.43 4.94 3.07
N GLU A 84 10.90 3.98 3.89
CA GLU A 84 12.25 3.43 3.83
C GLU A 84 12.55 2.80 2.47
N TYR A 85 11.68 1.95 1.96
CA TYR A 85 11.83 1.37 0.62
C TYR A 85 11.82 2.42 -0.49
N ALA A 86 10.87 3.35 -0.46
CA ALA A 86 10.74 4.39 -1.47
C ALA A 86 11.98 5.31 -1.50
N LEU A 87 12.39 5.81 -0.33
CA LEU A 87 13.55 6.68 -0.20
C LEU A 87 14.88 5.92 -0.33
N GLY A 88 14.91 4.61 -0.06
CA GLY A 88 16.07 3.76 -0.35
C GLY A 88 16.40 3.72 -1.84
N HIS A 89 15.41 3.61 -2.73
CA HIS A 89 15.62 3.72 -4.17
C HIS A 89 16.08 5.12 -4.59
N VAL A 90 15.52 6.16 -3.99
CA VAL A 90 15.93 7.55 -4.22
C VAL A 90 17.39 7.75 -3.77
N SER A 91 17.74 7.29 -2.57
CA SER A 91 19.11 7.38 -2.03
C SER A 91 20.13 6.67 -2.92
N ARG A 92 19.78 5.49 -3.44
CA ARG A 92 20.64 4.71 -4.32
C ARG A 92 20.95 5.43 -5.64
N LEU A 93 19.96 6.06 -6.27
CA LEU A 93 20.09 6.66 -7.60
C LEU A 93 20.48 8.15 -7.55
N LEU A 94 19.99 8.88 -6.57
CA LEU A 94 20.16 10.34 -6.46
C LEU A 94 20.91 10.78 -5.21
N GLY A 95 21.18 9.89 -4.27
CA GLY A 95 21.70 10.23 -2.94
C GLY A 95 23.05 10.97 -2.91
N ALA A 96 23.86 10.86 -3.97
CA ALA A 96 25.12 11.59 -4.11
C ALA A 96 24.93 13.02 -4.62
N LYS A 97 23.77 13.37 -5.19
CA LYS A 97 23.47 14.73 -5.65
C LYS A 97 23.26 15.67 -4.47
N LEU A 98 23.59 16.94 -4.68
CA LEU A 98 23.20 17.99 -3.74
C LEU A 98 21.70 18.30 -3.91
N ILE A 99 21.06 18.77 -2.84
CA ILE A 99 19.62 19.13 -2.90
C ILE A 99 19.37 20.20 -3.97
N VAL A 100 20.28 21.16 -4.10
CA VAL A 100 20.20 22.25 -5.10
C VAL A 100 20.21 21.74 -6.52
N ASP A 101 20.73 20.52 -6.77
CA ASP A 101 20.84 19.91 -8.09
C ASP A 101 19.64 18.99 -8.40
N ILE A 102 18.69 18.90 -7.50
CA ILE A 102 17.46 18.12 -7.74
C ILE A 102 16.45 19.00 -8.46
N ASP A 103 16.42 18.83 -9.76
CA ASP A 103 15.56 19.51 -10.71
C ASP A 103 14.58 18.53 -11.39
N GLU A 104 13.82 19.04 -12.35
CA GLU A 104 12.90 18.24 -13.16
C GLU A 104 13.63 17.11 -13.92
N SER A 105 14.79 17.40 -14.48
CA SER A 105 15.60 16.43 -15.24
C SER A 105 16.07 15.29 -14.35
N SER A 106 16.43 15.58 -13.11
CA SER A 106 16.79 14.60 -12.10
C SER A 106 15.66 13.64 -11.80
N VAL A 107 14.42 14.15 -11.65
CA VAL A 107 13.23 13.34 -11.41
C VAL A 107 12.88 12.49 -12.61
N ILE A 108 12.91 13.05 -13.83
CA ILE A 108 12.63 12.30 -15.05
C ILE A 108 13.64 11.17 -15.24
N HIS A 109 14.94 11.46 -15.09
CA HIS A 109 15.97 10.44 -15.17
C HIS A 109 15.82 9.34 -14.12
N PHE A 110 15.40 9.70 -12.91
CA PHE A 110 15.05 8.74 -11.86
C PHE A 110 13.89 7.83 -12.31
N GLN A 111 12.79 8.40 -12.81
CA GLN A 111 11.65 7.64 -13.33
C GLN A 111 12.06 6.65 -14.42
N GLU A 112 12.84 7.11 -15.40
CA GLU A 112 13.33 6.27 -16.49
C GLU A 112 14.23 5.14 -16.00
N SER A 113 15.12 5.43 -15.06
CA SER A 113 16.03 4.43 -14.49
C SER A 113 15.25 3.35 -13.74
N ARG A 114 14.26 3.74 -12.94
CA ARG A 114 13.39 2.81 -12.23
C ARG A 114 12.54 1.94 -13.16
N LEU A 115 12.01 2.52 -14.23
CA LEU A 115 11.26 1.76 -15.24
C LEU A 115 12.16 0.74 -15.96
N ARG A 116 13.40 1.11 -16.29
CA ARG A 116 14.40 0.19 -16.87
C ARG A 116 14.76 -0.96 -15.92
N GLU A 117 14.72 -0.73 -14.62
CA GLU A 117 14.87 -1.79 -13.60
C GLU A 117 13.62 -2.68 -13.45
N GLY A 118 12.55 -2.41 -14.18
CA GLY A 118 11.29 -3.16 -14.13
C GLY A 118 10.35 -2.75 -12.98
N ALA A 119 10.58 -1.60 -12.35
CA ALA A 119 9.69 -1.09 -11.31
C ALA A 119 8.31 -0.72 -11.88
N ALA A 120 7.25 -1.04 -11.13
CA ALA A 120 5.90 -0.67 -11.55
C ALA A 120 5.70 0.85 -11.50
N PRO A 121 5.03 1.48 -12.51
CA PRO A 121 4.77 2.92 -12.55
C PRO A 121 4.17 3.50 -11.27
N LYS A 122 3.30 2.74 -10.61
CA LYS A 122 2.69 3.13 -9.32
C LYS A 122 3.73 3.28 -8.22
N SER A 123 4.69 2.36 -8.13
CA SER A 123 5.78 2.42 -7.14
C SER A 123 6.69 3.62 -7.40
N VAL A 124 7.06 3.83 -8.65
CA VAL A 124 7.89 4.99 -9.06
C VAL A 124 7.19 6.32 -8.73
N ASN A 125 5.89 6.43 -9.00
CA ASN A 125 5.10 7.62 -8.63
C ASN A 125 5.11 7.89 -7.12
N GLU A 126 5.07 6.86 -6.29
CA GLU A 126 5.15 7.01 -4.84
C GLU A 126 6.56 7.38 -4.38
N GLU A 127 7.60 6.81 -4.99
CA GLU A 127 9.00 7.17 -4.73
C GLU A 127 9.24 8.67 -5.03
N VAL A 128 8.77 9.15 -6.19
CA VAL A 128 8.83 10.58 -6.55
C VAL A 128 8.01 11.45 -5.59
N ARG A 129 6.84 10.96 -5.15
CA ARG A 129 6.02 11.68 -4.16
C ARG A 129 6.76 11.86 -2.84
N PHE A 130 7.46 10.83 -2.35
CA PHE A 130 8.27 10.92 -1.14
C PHE A 130 9.46 11.86 -1.32
N LEU A 131 10.19 11.75 -2.43
CA LEU A 131 11.29 12.66 -2.76
C LEU A 131 10.84 14.13 -2.70
N LEU A 132 9.82 14.48 -3.47
CA LEU A 132 9.35 15.87 -3.56
C LEU A 132 8.73 16.38 -2.26
N LYS A 133 8.09 15.50 -1.46
CA LYS A 133 7.57 15.86 -0.14
C LYS A 133 8.71 16.15 0.85
N MET A 134 9.75 15.34 0.85
CA MET A 134 10.90 15.48 1.74
C MET A 134 11.68 16.78 1.48
N LEU A 135 11.78 17.18 0.21
CA LEU A 135 12.49 18.41 -0.18
C LEU A 135 11.77 19.70 0.25
N GLY A 136 10.50 19.64 0.71
CA GLY A 136 9.74 20.82 1.09
C GLY A 136 9.53 21.81 -0.06
N ASP A 137 9.82 23.11 0.16
CA ASP A 137 9.59 24.18 -0.84
C ASP A 137 10.33 23.95 -2.17
N PRO A 138 11.62 23.56 -2.20
CA PRO A 138 12.26 23.14 -3.46
C PRO A 138 11.52 22.02 -4.18
N GLY A 139 11.01 21.05 -3.45
CA GLY A 139 10.23 19.94 -4.00
C GLY A 139 8.89 20.39 -4.60
N GLU A 140 8.23 21.38 -4.00
CA GLU A 140 6.99 21.95 -4.55
C GLU A 140 7.23 22.72 -5.86
N ILE A 141 8.36 23.44 -5.97
CA ILE A 141 8.76 24.10 -7.22
C ILE A 141 8.94 23.07 -8.35
N VAL A 142 9.73 22.02 -8.10
CA VAL A 142 9.96 20.94 -9.08
C VAL A 142 8.63 20.23 -9.41
N ARG A 143 7.79 19.99 -8.42
CA ARG A 143 6.47 19.39 -8.61
C ARG A 143 5.57 20.23 -9.52
N ALA A 144 5.54 21.54 -9.32
CA ALA A 144 4.75 22.47 -10.13
C ALA A 144 5.20 22.46 -11.59
N GLN A 145 6.52 22.47 -11.82
CA GLN A 145 7.13 22.44 -13.15
C GLN A 145 6.82 21.11 -13.87
N LEU A 146 7.04 19.98 -13.22
CA LEU A 146 6.70 18.64 -13.75
C LEU A 146 5.20 18.51 -14.06
N ARG A 147 4.32 19.09 -13.21
CA ARG A 147 2.87 19.09 -13.44
C ARG A 147 2.52 19.89 -14.69
N LYS A 148 3.12 21.07 -14.87
CA LYS A 148 2.92 21.91 -16.06
C LYS A 148 3.31 21.17 -17.35
N LYS A 149 4.40 20.39 -17.30
CA LYS A 149 4.88 19.55 -18.41
C LYS A 149 4.15 18.21 -18.55
N LYS A 150 3.19 17.87 -17.67
CA LYS A 150 2.49 16.58 -17.58
C LYS A 150 3.43 15.37 -17.37
N GLN A 151 4.58 15.59 -16.73
CA GLN A 151 5.63 14.59 -16.50
C GLN A 151 5.73 14.16 -15.02
N LEU A 152 4.89 14.72 -14.13
CA LEU A 152 4.93 14.40 -12.70
C LEU A 152 4.58 12.96 -12.39
N LYS A 153 3.64 12.37 -13.13
CA LYS A 153 3.13 11.02 -12.88
C LYS A 153 3.22 10.17 -14.12
N LEU A 154 3.74 8.97 -13.93
CA LEU A 154 3.66 7.91 -14.94
C LEU A 154 2.22 7.37 -14.99
N PRO A 155 1.72 6.99 -16.18
CA PRO A 155 0.39 6.40 -16.32
C PRO A 155 0.32 5.07 -15.56
N VAL A 156 -0.75 4.90 -14.78
CA VAL A 156 -0.99 3.68 -14.00
C VAL A 156 -2.26 3.03 -14.53
N GLN A 157 -2.15 1.82 -15.00
CA GLN A 157 -3.33 0.98 -15.25
C GLN A 157 -3.85 0.47 -13.91
N ASN A 158 -4.99 0.98 -13.48
CA ASN A 158 -5.67 0.46 -12.31
C ASN A 158 -6.36 -0.85 -12.68
N ALA A 159 -5.72 -1.98 -12.39
CA ALA A 159 -6.40 -3.26 -12.46
C ALA A 159 -7.47 -3.31 -11.36
N ILE A 160 -8.73 -3.46 -11.77
CA ILE A 160 -9.85 -3.75 -10.88
C ILE A 160 -9.54 -5.09 -10.19
N GLY A 161 -9.81 -5.20 -8.88
CA GLY A 161 -9.69 -6.48 -8.18
C GLY A 161 -10.61 -7.53 -8.84
N LYS A 162 -10.13 -8.76 -8.94
CA LYS A 162 -10.94 -9.88 -9.43
C LYS A 162 -11.97 -10.25 -8.35
N ALA A 163 -13.21 -10.50 -8.75
CA ALA A 163 -14.16 -11.27 -7.96
C ALA A 163 -14.10 -12.74 -8.43
N PHE A 164 -13.97 -13.66 -7.48
CA PHE A 164 -14.06 -15.10 -7.78
C PHE A 164 -15.53 -15.48 -8.00
N ASN A 165 -15.80 -16.31 -8.98
CA ASN A 165 -17.11 -16.92 -9.14
C ASN A 165 -17.28 -18.11 -8.17
N ASP A 166 -18.51 -18.67 -8.12
CA ASP A 166 -18.87 -19.76 -7.20
C ASP A 166 -17.98 -21.01 -7.41
N THR A 167 -17.71 -21.38 -8.67
CA THR A 167 -16.88 -22.53 -8.99
C THR A 167 -15.43 -22.34 -8.55
N GLU A 168 -14.89 -21.14 -8.77
CA GLU A 168 -13.54 -20.79 -8.31
C GLU A 168 -13.46 -20.75 -6.76
N THR A 169 -14.47 -20.18 -6.11
CA THR A 169 -14.58 -20.12 -4.65
C THR A 169 -14.61 -21.53 -4.03
N GLU A 170 -15.43 -22.42 -4.58
CA GLU A 170 -15.55 -23.79 -4.08
C GLU A 170 -14.26 -24.60 -4.34
N SER A 171 -13.62 -24.42 -5.50
CA SER A 171 -12.32 -25.02 -5.77
C SER A 171 -11.25 -24.55 -4.79
N LEU A 172 -11.20 -23.26 -4.49
CA LEU A 172 -10.29 -22.69 -3.49
C LEU A 172 -10.57 -23.24 -2.09
N ARG A 173 -11.84 -23.34 -1.68
CA ARG A 173 -12.26 -23.91 -0.39
C ARG A 173 -11.83 -25.36 -0.26
N THR A 174 -12.09 -26.18 -1.28
CA THR A 174 -11.71 -27.57 -1.35
C THR A 174 -10.17 -27.74 -1.19
N GLN A 175 -9.39 -26.93 -1.87
CA GLN A 175 -7.93 -26.99 -1.75
C GLN A 175 -7.41 -26.42 -0.43
N ALA A 176 -8.09 -25.43 0.15
CA ALA A 176 -7.77 -24.93 1.48
C ALA A 176 -8.00 -25.99 2.57
N THR A 177 -9.08 -26.77 2.46
CA THR A 177 -9.37 -27.90 3.35
C THR A 177 -8.30 -29.01 3.27
N LYS A 178 -7.78 -29.28 2.08
CA LYS A 178 -6.71 -30.29 1.84
C LYS A 178 -5.30 -29.78 2.14
N SER A 179 -5.17 -28.51 2.53
CA SER A 179 -3.85 -27.91 2.71
C SER A 179 -3.13 -28.43 3.94
N LYS A 180 -1.80 -28.58 3.85
CA LYS A 180 -0.92 -28.87 4.99
C LYS A 180 -0.87 -27.73 6.04
N SER A 181 -1.29 -26.53 5.66
CA SER A 181 -1.35 -25.40 6.60
C SER A 181 -2.66 -25.42 7.36
N PRO A 182 -2.65 -25.63 8.68
CA PRO A 182 -3.88 -25.67 9.47
C PRO A 182 -4.63 -24.32 9.50
N HIS A 183 -3.91 -23.23 9.23
CA HIS A 183 -4.47 -21.87 9.26
C HIS A 183 -5.28 -21.47 8.03
N ILE A 184 -5.00 -22.10 6.86
CA ILE A 184 -5.39 -21.47 5.59
C ILE A 184 -6.88 -21.51 5.33
N LEU A 185 -7.59 -22.56 5.76
CA LEU A 185 -9.04 -22.65 5.59
C LEU A 185 -9.75 -21.56 6.40
N ALA A 186 -9.51 -21.50 7.71
CA ALA A 186 -10.13 -20.48 8.56
C ALA A 186 -9.76 -19.05 8.13
N ALA A 187 -8.52 -18.83 7.71
CA ALA A 187 -8.09 -17.54 7.20
C ALA A 187 -8.78 -17.19 5.86
N PHE A 188 -8.97 -18.16 4.97
CA PHE A 188 -9.70 -17.98 3.72
C PHE A 188 -11.16 -17.60 3.98
N GLU A 189 -11.85 -18.32 4.87
CA GLU A 189 -13.25 -18.03 5.22
C GLU A 189 -13.40 -16.66 5.90
N LEU A 190 -12.46 -16.24 6.73
CA LEU A 190 -12.45 -14.87 7.28
C LEU A 190 -12.27 -13.81 6.19
N ALA A 191 -11.39 -14.05 5.22
CA ALA A 191 -11.19 -13.12 4.11
C ALA A 191 -12.42 -13.06 3.19
N ARG A 192 -13.06 -14.21 2.95
CA ARG A 192 -14.17 -14.43 2.01
C ARG A 192 -15.53 -13.99 2.58
N ASN A 193 -15.82 -14.34 3.83
CA ASN A 193 -17.14 -14.15 4.46
C ASN A 193 -17.20 -12.92 5.38
N ALA A 194 -16.06 -12.48 5.94
CA ALA A 194 -16.02 -11.27 6.77
C ALA A 194 -15.22 -10.11 6.10
N GLY A 195 -14.64 -10.35 4.93
CA GLY A 195 -13.89 -9.34 4.19
C GLY A 195 -12.67 -8.77 4.92
N LEU A 196 -12.08 -9.51 5.83
CA LEU A 196 -10.93 -9.06 6.61
C LEU A 196 -9.68 -8.91 5.71
N ARG A 197 -8.87 -7.90 6.02
CA ARG A 197 -7.56 -7.72 5.37
C ARG A 197 -6.54 -8.72 5.93
N ASP A 198 -5.51 -9.04 5.15
CA ASP A 198 -4.43 -9.97 5.55
C ASP A 198 -3.88 -9.67 6.96
N ASN A 199 -3.62 -8.41 7.27
CA ASN A 199 -3.10 -8.05 8.59
C ASN A 199 -4.15 -8.14 9.70
N GLU A 200 -5.42 -7.82 9.42
CA GLU A 200 -6.51 -7.97 10.38
C GLU A 200 -6.70 -9.45 10.74
N ILE A 201 -6.62 -10.36 9.74
CA ILE A 201 -6.68 -11.81 9.96
C ILE A 201 -5.50 -12.27 10.81
N LYS A 202 -4.27 -11.94 10.42
CA LYS A 202 -3.07 -12.41 11.13
C LYS A 202 -3.01 -12.01 12.59
N THR A 203 -3.53 -10.82 12.92
CA THR A 203 -3.49 -10.26 14.27
C THR A 203 -4.77 -10.50 15.09
N LEU A 204 -5.69 -11.32 14.58
CA LEU A 204 -6.92 -11.66 15.28
C LEU A 204 -6.61 -12.53 16.51
N THR A 205 -7.24 -12.23 17.65
CA THR A 205 -7.15 -13.00 18.89
C THR A 205 -8.45 -13.72 19.20
N TRP A 206 -8.44 -14.71 20.10
CA TRP A 206 -9.63 -15.45 20.49
C TRP A 206 -10.68 -14.56 21.18
N ALA A 207 -10.27 -13.57 21.97
CA ALA A 207 -11.17 -12.58 22.58
C ALA A 207 -12.06 -11.83 21.58
N GLN A 208 -11.67 -11.80 20.31
CA GLN A 208 -12.39 -11.08 19.26
C GLN A 208 -13.46 -11.94 18.58
N ILE A 209 -13.54 -13.25 18.88
CA ILE A 209 -14.52 -14.18 18.30
C ILE A 209 -15.57 -14.52 19.37
N HIS A 210 -16.80 -14.08 19.17
CA HIS A 210 -17.92 -14.31 20.08
C HIS A 210 -18.83 -15.40 19.51
N PHE A 211 -18.55 -16.67 19.86
CA PHE A 211 -19.28 -17.82 19.30
C PHE A 211 -20.75 -17.85 19.72
N GLU A 212 -21.07 -17.53 20.97
CA GLU A 212 -22.45 -17.53 21.46
C GLU A 212 -23.31 -16.49 20.74
N SER A 213 -22.79 -15.29 20.58
CA SER A 213 -23.48 -14.17 19.94
C SER A 213 -23.24 -14.11 18.43
N LYS A 214 -22.48 -15.06 17.86
CA LYS A 214 -22.17 -15.23 16.43
C LYS A 214 -21.69 -13.96 15.75
N PHE A 215 -20.72 -13.29 16.33
CA PHE A 215 -20.03 -12.16 15.69
C PHE A 215 -18.53 -12.15 15.98
N LEU A 216 -17.78 -11.45 15.17
CA LEU A 216 -16.39 -11.10 15.45
C LEU A 216 -16.23 -9.57 15.55
N ARG A 217 -15.29 -9.12 16.37
CA ARG A 217 -14.89 -7.73 16.49
C ARG A 217 -13.49 -7.56 15.89
N VAL A 218 -13.37 -6.71 14.89
CA VAL A 218 -12.06 -6.43 14.26
C VAL A 218 -11.26 -5.56 15.23
N GLY A 219 -10.05 -6.00 15.58
CA GLY A 219 -9.12 -5.24 16.42
C GLY A 219 -8.37 -4.17 15.63
N ARG A 220 -7.03 -4.23 15.70
CA ARG A 220 -6.17 -3.26 15.01
C ARG A 220 -6.39 -3.27 13.49
N ALA A 221 -6.91 -2.18 12.96
CA ALA A 221 -7.06 -1.98 11.52
C ALA A 221 -6.08 -0.94 10.98
N LYS A 222 -5.93 -0.88 9.66
CA LYS A 222 -5.09 0.12 8.98
C LYS A 222 -5.63 1.55 9.14
N THR A 223 -6.93 1.69 9.40
CA THR A 223 -7.64 2.97 9.53
C THR A 223 -8.55 2.94 10.75
N GLU A 224 -8.74 4.07 11.43
CA GLU A 224 -9.65 4.21 12.57
C GLU A 224 -11.07 3.72 12.24
N ALA A 225 -11.59 4.05 11.07
CA ALA A 225 -12.91 3.60 10.61
C ALA A 225 -13.04 2.07 10.44
N GLY A 226 -11.93 1.33 10.47
CA GLY A 226 -11.93 -0.14 10.41
C GLY A 226 -11.74 -0.79 11.76
N GLU A 227 -11.34 -0.05 12.78
CA GLU A 227 -11.04 -0.54 14.12
C GLU A 227 -12.35 -0.65 14.93
N GLY A 228 -12.51 -1.77 15.62
CA GLY A 228 -13.70 -2.00 16.49
C GLY A 228 -14.98 -2.41 15.73
N ARG A 229 -14.98 -2.53 14.40
CA ARG A 229 -16.17 -2.94 13.67
C ARG A 229 -16.58 -4.37 14.03
N THR A 230 -17.88 -4.57 14.17
CA THR A 230 -18.49 -5.86 14.48
C THR A 230 -19.06 -6.48 13.22
N ILE A 231 -18.74 -7.73 12.95
CA ILE A 231 -19.16 -8.46 11.74
C ILE A 231 -19.87 -9.74 12.19
N PRO A 232 -21.12 -9.96 11.76
CA PRO A 232 -21.83 -11.20 12.02
C PRO A 232 -21.11 -12.40 11.38
N LEU A 233 -21.11 -13.54 12.02
CA LEU A 233 -20.64 -14.80 11.47
C LEU A 233 -21.80 -15.45 10.71
N ASN A 234 -21.66 -15.63 9.40
CA ASN A 234 -22.58 -16.50 8.65
C ASN A 234 -22.27 -17.97 8.96
N ALA A 235 -23.13 -18.88 8.50
CA ALA A 235 -23.04 -20.31 8.84
C ALA A 235 -21.68 -20.91 8.43
N GLU A 236 -21.21 -20.62 7.20
CA GLU A 236 -19.94 -21.16 6.67
C GLU A 236 -18.74 -20.72 7.52
N LEU A 237 -18.66 -19.43 7.83
CA LEU A 237 -17.56 -18.90 8.65
C LEU A 237 -17.62 -19.42 10.08
N TYR A 238 -18.82 -19.52 10.64
CA TYR A 238 -19.01 -20.05 12.01
C TYR A 238 -18.52 -21.49 12.13
N GLU A 239 -18.92 -22.36 11.20
CA GLU A 239 -18.51 -23.77 11.17
C GLU A 239 -17.00 -23.91 10.94
N ALA A 240 -16.44 -23.14 10.01
CA ALA A 240 -14.99 -23.15 9.76
C ALA A 240 -14.19 -22.72 11.00
N LEU A 241 -14.68 -21.74 11.75
CA LEU A 241 -14.03 -21.29 13.01
C LEU A 241 -14.19 -22.32 14.13
N LEU A 242 -15.32 -23.03 14.24
CA LEU A 242 -15.51 -24.12 15.21
C LEU A 242 -14.56 -25.29 14.91
N TYR A 243 -14.49 -25.71 13.64
CA TYR A 243 -13.56 -26.75 13.20
C TYR A 243 -12.11 -26.38 13.51
N TYR A 244 -11.74 -25.14 13.20
CA TYR A 244 -10.39 -24.64 13.48
C TYR A 244 -10.10 -24.55 14.99
N ARG A 245 -11.09 -24.18 15.81
CA ARG A 245 -10.98 -24.13 17.27
C ARG A 245 -10.70 -25.51 17.85
N ALA A 246 -11.41 -26.54 17.40
CA ALA A 246 -11.18 -27.92 17.85
C ALA A 246 -9.73 -28.36 17.60
N TRP A 247 -9.21 -28.15 16.38
CA TRP A 247 -7.80 -28.39 16.06
C TRP A 247 -6.83 -27.59 16.92
N TYR A 248 -7.17 -26.30 17.18
CA TYR A 248 -6.32 -25.41 17.98
C TYR A 248 -6.24 -25.87 19.45
N GLU A 249 -7.38 -26.23 20.03
CA GLU A 249 -7.46 -26.69 21.42
C GLU A 249 -6.81 -28.08 21.63
N GLU A 250 -6.87 -28.95 20.63
CA GLU A 250 -6.09 -30.19 20.60
C GLU A 250 -4.58 -29.94 20.66
N ARG A 251 -4.12 -28.90 19.98
CA ARG A 251 -2.69 -28.59 19.89
C ARG A 251 -2.13 -27.79 21.05
N PHE A 252 -2.86 -26.82 21.56
CA PHE A 252 -2.38 -25.83 22.54
C PHE A 252 -3.11 -25.93 23.90
N GLY A 253 -4.13 -26.78 24.04
CA GLY A 253 -5.06 -26.75 25.15
C GLY A 253 -6.13 -25.65 24.98
N LYS A 254 -6.92 -25.41 26.00
CA LYS A 254 -8.01 -24.44 25.99
C LYS A 254 -7.52 -23.06 25.57
N ALA A 255 -8.13 -22.53 24.52
CA ALA A 255 -7.78 -21.23 23.94
C ALA A 255 -7.90 -20.11 24.98
N GLN A 256 -6.87 -19.30 25.12
CA GLN A 256 -6.85 -18.10 25.97
C GLN A 256 -7.26 -16.90 25.15
N ASP A 257 -7.95 -15.96 25.77
CA ASP A 257 -8.51 -14.77 25.10
C ASP A 257 -7.45 -13.91 24.38
N GLU A 258 -6.28 -13.75 25.02
CA GLU A 258 -5.17 -12.96 24.50
C GLU A 258 -4.33 -13.67 23.43
N TRP A 259 -4.51 -14.99 23.24
CA TRP A 259 -3.77 -15.73 22.23
C TRP A 259 -4.26 -15.42 20.83
N TYR A 260 -3.31 -15.41 19.90
CA TYR A 260 -3.63 -15.20 18.51
C TYR A 260 -4.34 -16.40 17.90
N LEU A 261 -5.39 -16.12 17.12
CA LEU A 261 -6.12 -17.14 16.38
C LEU A 261 -5.17 -17.94 15.48
N PHE A 262 -4.27 -17.25 14.79
CA PHE A 262 -3.28 -17.86 13.92
C PHE A 262 -1.89 -17.82 14.57
N ALA A 263 -1.59 -18.84 15.35
CA ALA A 263 -0.36 -18.99 16.10
C ALA A 263 0.89 -19.02 15.22
N PHE A 264 2.00 -18.48 15.74
CA PHE A 264 3.30 -18.50 15.07
C PHE A 264 3.93 -19.90 15.07
N GLY A 265 4.67 -20.22 14.00
CA GLY A 265 5.55 -21.41 13.91
C GLY A 265 5.58 -22.04 12.54
N ARG A 266 6.69 -22.74 12.27
CA ARG A 266 6.91 -23.55 11.06
C ARG A 266 7.78 -24.77 11.43
N PRO A 267 7.54 -25.94 10.87
CA PRO A 267 6.53 -26.29 9.87
C PRO A 267 5.10 -26.27 10.39
N MET A 268 4.92 -26.46 11.73
CA MET A 268 3.63 -26.42 12.42
C MET A 268 3.64 -25.29 13.45
N PRO A 269 2.49 -24.65 13.73
CA PRO A 269 2.35 -23.64 14.78
C PRO A 269 2.72 -24.20 16.15
N PHE A 270 3.48 -23.41 16.94
CA PHE A 270 3.94 -23.83 18.27
C PHE A 270 3.87 -22.72 19.33
N ASP A 271 3.67 -21.46 18.94
CA ASP A 271 3.64 -20.30 19.84
C ASP A 271 2.34 -19.48 19.65
N PRO A 272 1.31 -19.69 20.49
CA PRO A 272 0.04 -18.99 20.39
C PRO A 272 0.10 -17.53 20.88
N THR A 273 1.16 -17.13 21.58
CA THR A 273 1.35 -15.75 22.05
C THR A 273 1.87 -14.81 20.95
N ARG A 274 2.24 -15.37 19.80
CA ARG A 274 2.71 -14.66 18.64
C ARG A 274 1.87 -15.03 17.42
N HIS A 275 1.61 -14.06 16.56
CA HIS A 275 0.82 -14.29 15.36
C HIS A 275 1.66 -14.81 14.19
N VAL A 276 1.02 -15.53 13.28
CA VAL A 276 1.61 -15.94 12.00
C VAL A 276 2.12 -14.71 11.22
N THR A 277 3.31 -14.79 10.66
CA THR A 277 3.90 -13.67 9.90
C THR A 277 3.38 -13.57 8.48
N SER A 278 3.08 -14.71 7.84
CA SER A 278 2.66 -14.76 6.44
C SER A 278 1.85 -16.02 6.13
N LEU A 279 0.75 -15.84 5.41
CA LEU A 279 -0.06 -16.92 4.82
C LEU A 279 0.21 -17.08 3.31
N LYS A 280 1.15 -16.31 2.74
CA LYS A 280 1.39 -16.23 1.29
C LYS A 280 1.75 -17.58 0.65
N THR A 281 2.60 -18.36 1.30
CA THR A 281 3.03 -19.66 0.76
C THR A 281 1.87 -20.66 0.73
N ALA A 282 1.07 -20.73 1.81
CA ALA A 282 -0.09 -21.60 1.87
C ALA A 282 -1.15 -21.17 0.84
N TRP A 283 -1.42 -19.87 0.74
CA TRP A 283 -2.33 -19.31 -0.28
C TRP A 283 -1.87 -19.60 -1.72
N LYS A 284 -0.57 -19.45 -1.98
CA LYS A 284 0.00 -19.78 -3.30
C LYS A 284 -0.28 -21.24 -3.66
N SER A 285 -0.02 -22.17 -2.75
CA SER A 285 -0.28 -23.60 -2.95
C SER A 285 -1.78 -23.90 -3.18
N VAL A 286 -2.65 -23.34 -2.36
CA VAL A 286 -4.11 -23.50 -2.52
C VAL A 286 -4.57 -23.05 -3.91
N ARG A 287 -4.15 -21.88 -4.31
CA ARG A 287 -4.52 -21.26 -5.58
C ARG A 287 -3.98 -22.03 -6.79
N GLU A 288 -2.73 -22.51 -6.73
CA GLU A 288 -2.11 -23.30 -7.77
C GLU A 288 -2.81 -24.68 -7.91
N ASN A 289 -3.10 -25.33 -6.79
CA ASN A 289 -3.82 -26.61 -6.79
C ASN A 289 -5.28 -26.49 -7.26
N ALA A 290 -5.92 -25.34 -6.98
CA ALA A 290 -7.25 -25.03 -7.48
C ALA A 290 -7.27 -24.58 -8.96
N ASN A 291 -6.11 -24.36 -9.57
CA ASN A 291 -5.95 -23.73 -10.88
C ASN A 291 -6.68 -22.40 -11.02
N VAL A 292 -6.69 -21.58 -9.95
CA VAL A 292 -7.37 -20.29 -9.88
C VAL A 292 -6.34 -19.15 -9.87
N LYS A 293 -6.51 -18.16 -10.74
CA LYS A 293 -5.70 -16.93 -10.77
C LYS A 293 -6.36 -15.87 -9.92
N GLY A 294 -5.59 -15.27 -9.01
CA GLY A 294 -6.07 -14.18 -8.15
C GLY A 294 -5.10 -13.89 -7.01
N ARG A 295 -5.34 -12.81 -6.29
CA ARG A 295 -4.55 -12.37 -5.13
C ARG A 295 -5.32 -12.71 -3.86
N TRP A 296 -4.63 -12.71 -2.71
CA TRP A 296 -5.31 -12.86 -1.41
C TRP A 296 -6.44 -11.83 -1.21
N HIS A 297 -6.19 -10.60 -1.57
CA HIS A 297 -7.15 -9.51 -1.41
C HIS A 297 -8.40 -9.62 -2.31
N ASP A 298 -8.35 -10.47 -3.32
CA ASP A 298 -9.48 -10.70 -4.23
C ASP A 298 -10.62 -11.47 -3.54
N ASN A 299 -10.35 -12.22 -2.43
CA ASN A 299 -11.41 -12.79 -1.57
C ASN A 299 -12.32 -11.71 -0.99
N ARG A 300 -11.73 -10.63 -0.49
CA ARG A 300 -12.48 -9.47 -0.01
C ARG A 300 -13.19 -8.71 -1.14
N HIS A 301 -12.58 -8.62 -2.32
CA HIS A 301 -13.25 -8.06 -3.50
C HIS A 301 -14.49 -8.85 -3.88
N THR A 302 -14.42 -10.18 -3.79
CA THR A 302 -15.55 -11.07 -4.04
C THR A 302 -16.71 -10.76 -3.09
N LEU A 303 -16.46 -10.71 -1.78
CA LEU A 303 -17.50 -10.35 -0.80
C LEU A 303 -18.13 -8.97 -1.09
N ILE A 304 -17.31 -7.96 -1.40
CA ILE A 304 -17.83 -6.61 -1.71
C ILE A 304 -18.72 -6.65 -2.97
N THR A 305 -18.31 -7.43 -3.98
CA THR A 305 -19.09 -7.62 -5.20
C THR A 305 -20.44 -8.25 -4.91
N GLU A 306 -20.48 -9.34 -4.16
CA GLU A 306 -21.72 -10.05 -3.78
C GLU A 306 -22.63 -9.18 -2.91
N LEU A 307 -22.08 -8.45 -1.96
CA LEU A 307 -22.87 -7.50 -1.18
C LEU A 307 -23.47 -6.40 -2.07
N ALA A 308 -22.72 -5.94 -3.09
CA ALA A 308 -23.25 -4.97 -4.05
C ALA A 308 -24.33 -5.57 -4.97
N GLU A 309 -24.20 -6.83 -5.37
CA GLU A 309 -25.17 -7.60 -6.16
C GLU A 309 -26.45 -7.89 -5.37
N SER A 310 -26.32 -8.20 -4.07
CA SER A 310 -27.47 -8.41 -3.17
C SER A 310 -28.28 -7.13 -2.87
N GLY A 311 -27.84 -5.97 -3.37
CA GLY A 311 -28.53 -4.70 -3.12
C GLY A 311 -28.13 -4.01 -1.82
N ALA A 312 -27.13 -4.50 -1.08
CA ALA A 312 -26.66 -3.86 0.14
C ALA A 312 -26.21 -2.42 -0.10
N GLY A 313 -26.60 -1.49 0.78
CA GLY A 313 -26.20 -0.11 0.72
C GLY A 313 -24.70 0.10 0.94
N ASP A 314 -24.16 1.21 0.47
CA ASP A 314 -22.73 1.55 0.64
C ASP A 314 -22.30 1.53 2.11
N GLU A 315 -23.16 2.03 3.00
CA GLU A 315 -22.93 2.05 4.44
C GLU A 315 -22.78 0.64 5.01
N THR A 316 -23.69 -0.27 4.66
CA THR A 316 -23.63 -1.68 5.09
C THR A 316 -22.34 -2.34 4.60
N ILE A 317 -21.95 -2.10 3.33
CA ILE A 317 -20.70 -2.64 2.79
C ILE A 317 -19.49 -2.08 3.52
N MET A 318 -19.51 -0.79 3.86
CA MET A 318 -18.42 -0.17 4.63
C MET A 318 -18.36 -0.66 6.07
N GLN A 319 -19.49 -0.93 6.72
CA GLN A 319 -19.53 -1.50 8.07
C GLN A 319 -18.97 -2.92 8.11
N ILE A 320 -19.26 -3.75 7.12
CA ILE A 320 -18.74 -5.13 7.05
C ILE A 320 -17.26 -5.12 6.61
N ALA A 321 -17.01 -4.57 5.43
CA ALA A 321 -15.69 -4.61 4.84
C ALA A 321 -14.70 -3.56 5.42
N GLY A 322 -15.15 -2.60 6.25
CA GLY A 322 -14.36 -1.44 6.69
C GLY A 322 -14.12 -0.46 5.55
N HIS A 323 -13.13 0.41 5.70
CA HIS A 323 -12.90 1.46 4.71
C HIS A 323 -12.77 0.94 3.28
N VAL A 324 -13.77 1.25 2.48
CA VAL A 324 -13.81 1.06 1.02
C VAL A 324 -13.96 2.45 0.41
N SER A 325 -13.04 2.85 -0.48
CA SER A 325 -13.15 4.19 -1.07
C SER A 325 -14.41 4.29 -1.94
N ARG A 326 -15.04 5.47 -1.95
CA ARG A 326 -16.18 5.74 -2.86
C ARG A 326 -15.83 5.47 -4.34
N GLN A 327 -14.58 5.69 -4.71
CA GLN A 327 -14.09 5.37 -6.05
C GLN A 327 -14.12 3.86 -6.31
N MET A 328 -13.75 3.02 -5.32
CA MET A 328 -13.85 1.57 -5.44
C MET A 328 -15.33 1.14 -5.55
N LEU A 329 -16.24 1.72 -4.74
CA LEU A 329 -17.68 1.43 -4.81
C LEU A 329 -18.30 1.84 -6.17
N ARG A 330 -17.78 2.87 -6.83
CA ARG A 330 -18.23 3.25 -8.19
C ARG A 330 -17.95 2.15 -9.23
N HIS A 331 -16.92 1.33 -9.05
CA HIS A 331 -16.66 0.20 -9.96
C HIS A 331 -17.79 -0.84 -9.94
N TYR A 332 -18.56 -0.89 -8.84
CA TYR A 332 -19.74 -1.76 -8.69
C TYR A 332 -21.05 -1.06 -9.03
N SER A 333 -21.02 0.19 -9.48
CA SER A 333 -22.24 0.99 -9.73
C SER A 333 -23.12 0.43 -10.85
N HIS A 334 -22.51 -0.20 -11.86
CA HIS A 334 -23.25 -0.84 -12.96
C HIS A 334 -23.89 -2.17 -12.52
N ILE A 335 -23.26 -2.93 -11.63
CA ILE A 335 -23.84 -4.14 -11.03
C ILE A 335 -25.11 -3.78 -10.25
N ARG A 336 -25.11 -2.68 -9.52
CA ARG A 336 -26.26 -2.15 -8.77
C ARG A 336 -27.40 -1.64 -9.64
N MET A 337 -27.23 -1.52 -10.95
CA MET A 337 -28.33 -1.10 -11.82
C MET A 337 -29.45 -2.12 -11.85
N ASN A 338 -29.18 -3.42 -11.76
CA ASN A 338 -30.20 -4.45 -11.64
C ASN A 338 -30.91 -4.37 -10.28
N ALA A 339 -30.17 -4.28 -9.18
CA ALA A 339 -30.73 -4.08 -7.84
C ALA A 339 -31.60 -2.80 -7.74
N LYS A 340 -31.21 -1.73 -8.45
CA LYS A 340 -32.05 -0.51 -8.55
C LYS A 340 -33.31 -0.72 -9.32
N ARG A 341 -33.28 -1.48 -10.42
CA ARG A 341 -34.50 -1.85 -11.17
C ARG A 341 -35.46 -2.69 -10.31
N ASP A 342 -34.91 -3.73 -9.66
CA ASP A 342 -35.70 -4.61 -8.79
C ASP A 342 -36.35 -3.83 -7.64
N ALA A 343 -35.63 -2.88 -7.04
CA ALA A 343 -36.17 -2.01 -6.00
C ALA A 343 -37.29 -1.07 -6.51
N LEU A 344 -37.14 -0.54 -7.73
CA LEU A 344 -38.19 0.30 -8.36
C LEU A 344 -39.41 -0.55 -8.70
N ASP A 345 -39.25 -1.76 -9.22
CA ASP A 345 -40.31 -2.66 -9.56
C ASP A 345 -41.09 -3.14 -8.32
N ALA A 346 -40.35 -3.46 -7.24
CA ALA A 346 -40.94 -3.78 -5.94
C ALA A 346 -41.75 -2.62 -5.36
N ALA A 347 -41.25 -1.39 -5.47
CA ALA A 347 -41.95 -0.18 -5.03
C ALA A 347 -43.25 0.06 -5.84
N LEU A 348 -43.24 -0.20 -7.15
CA LEU A 348 -44.40 -0.13 -8.00
C LEU A 348 -45.44 -1.20 -7.63
N ALA A 349 -45.00 -2.44 -7.40
CA ALA A 349 -45.86 -3.53 -6.96
C ALA A 349 -46.54 -3.25 -5.61
N GLN A 350 -45.84 -2.59 -4.68
CA GLN A 350 -46.45 -2.15 -3.40
C GLN A 350 -47.46 -1.03 -3.58
N ARG A 351 -47.23 -0.08 -4.49
CA ARG A 351 -48.19 1.01 -4.79
C ARG A 351 -49.48 0.47 -5.39
N SER A 352 -49.38 -0.52 -6.25
CA SER A 352 -50.57 -1.15 -6.88
C SER A 352 -51.42 -1.97 -5.90
N LYS A 353 -50.87 -2.42 -4.78
CA LYS A 353 -51.55 -3.14 -3.70
C LYS A 353 -52.21 -2.23 -2.64
N ARG A 354 -51.93 -0.92 -2.64
CA ARG A 354 -52.61 0.00 -1.73
C ARG A 354 -54.06 0.23 -2.20
N PRO A 355 -55.07 -0.01 -1.36
CA PRO A 355 -56.44 0.28 -1.72
C PRO A 355 -56.57 1.77 -2.01
N LYS A 356 -57.23 2.09 -3.15
CA LYS A 356 -57.61 3.48 -3.46
C LYS A 356 -58.52 3.96 -2.36
N THR A 357 -58.05 4.79 -1.45
CA THR A 357 -58.89 5.54 -0.52
C THR A 357 -59.76 6.49 -1.36
N ASN A 358 -61.04 6.14 -1.56
CA ASN A 358 -62.04 7.03 -2.08
C ASN A 358 -62.23 8.15 -1.05
N ASN A 359 -61.64 9.32 -1.27
CA ASN A 359 -62.10 10.53 -0.62
C ASN A 359 -63.46 10.91 -1.26
N ARG A 360 -64.49 10.67 -0.50
CA ARG A 360 -65.78 11.38 -0.67
C ARG A 360 -65.75 12.65 0.16
#